data_7a9f3d91a9b10b07fe1a720a233befe0
#
_entry.id   7a9f3d91a9b10b07fe1a720a233befe0
#
_cell.length_a   1.000
_cell.length_b   1.000
_cell.length_c   1.000
_cell.angle_alpha   90.00
_cell.angle_beta   90.00
_cell.angle_gamma   90.00
#
_symmetry.space_group_name_H-M   'P 1'
#
loop_
_entity.id
_entity.type
_entity.pdbx_description
1 polymer ?
#
loop_
_entity_poly.entity_id
_entity_poly.type
_entity_poly.pdbx_seq_one_letter_code
_entity_poly.pdbx_strand_id
1 'polypeptide(L)'
;SEHCRHKIFNAAWIINSITQEESLFDLIKKTSKGNKQDLISAYKDNAAVISGADVMTLNRNLKNCYSFSAEKINSTLKVETHNHPTAISPFPGAATGSGGEIRDEGATGSGAKPKMGLVGFNVSNLRLADFPRAWEKAPRIPSRIASPLQIMIEGPIGAAAFNNEFGRPSTVGYFRVFEQPFVHNKTYGYHKPIMLAGGIGEVKDRNSIKNPIEVDDLVVVLGGPSMLIGLGGGAASSMSSGESDEDLDFASVQRENAEMERRCQEVINQCAFESPNLIEFIHDVGAGGLSNAIPELAKDCNLGVAIDLSLIPVADPSLSPMEVWSNESQERYVLAIKKSNKVIFENICRRERCPVAFVGHTTSSDAVEVYDPERDEFPVQVPLSMLFGDLPISNMEVNHPKAEQANDYVNDDLDLFEIIQRVLSHPSVASKSFLITIGDRTVGGLVA
;
A
#
# COMPACT_ATOMS: atom_id res chain seq x y z
N SER A 1 9.06 15.45 -0.57
CA SER A 1 8.42 14.35 -1.27
C SER A 1 7.12 13.95 -0.57
N GLU A 2 6.24 13.30 -1.27
CA GLU A 2 4.91 12.91 -0.78
C GLU A 2 4.99 11.90 0.36
N HIS A 3 5.97 11.01 0.33
CA HIS A 3 6.15 9.96 1.34
C HIS A 3 6.34 10.52 2.77
N CYS A 4 6.95 11.68 2.92
CA CYS A 4 7.16 12.32 4.22
C CYS A 4 6.08 13.34 4.61
N ARG A 5 4.98 13.45 3.87
CA ARG A 5 3.92 14.42 4.13
C ARG A 5 3.22 14.22 5.47
N HIS A 6 3.21 13.02 6.04
CA HIS A 6 2.67 12.77 7.37
C HIS A 6 3.29 13.68 8.44
N LYS A 7 4.58 14.04 8.35
CA LYS A 7 5.24 14.98 9.27
C LYS A 7 4.68 16.39 9.13
N ILE A 8 4.28 16.81 7.92
CA ILE A 8 3.64 18.10 7.64
C ILE A 8 2.20 18.08 8.13
N PHE A 9 1.45 17.02 7.84
CA PHE A 9 0.04 16.89 8.22
C PHE A 9 -0.14 16.79 9.73
N ASN A 10 0.81 16.19 10.46
CA ASN A 10 0.80 16.11 11.93
C ASN A 10 1.56 17.25 12.62
N ALA A 11 2.09 18.23 11.87
CA ALA A 11 2.83 19.34 12.44
C ALA A 11 1.94 20.27 13.26
N ALA A 12 2.53 20.97 14.22
CA ALA A 12 1.93 22.12 14.86
C ALA A 12 2.08 23.34 13.93
N TRP A 13 0.96 23.95 13.58
CA TRP A 13 0.93 25.06 12.61
C TRP A 13 0.76 26.41 13.26
N ILE A 14 1.57 27.38 12.83
CA ILE A 14 1.44 28.80 13.13
C ILE A 14 1.18 29.52 11.81
N ILE A 15 -0.03 30.07 11.65
CA ILE A 15 -0.46 30.75 10.42
C ILE A 15 -0.65 32.24 10.73
N ASN A 16 0.10 33.11 10.07
CA ASN A 16 0.08 34.58 10.33
C ASN A 16 0.27 34.90 11.83
N SER A 17 1.25 34.22 12.47
CA SER A 17 1.54 34.35 13.93
C SER A 17 0.43 33.82 14.84
N ILE A 18 -0.57 33.11 14.34
CA ILE A 18 -1.65 32.51 15.14
C ILE A 18 -1.43 31.00 15.20
N THR A 19 -1.24 30.47 16.40
CA THR A 19 -1.12 29.02 16.62
C THR A 19 -2.45 28.34 16.33
N GLN A 20 -2.44 27.30 15.53
CA GLN A 20 -3.60 26.47 15.23
C GLN A 20 -3.77 25.40 16.32
N GLU A 21 -5.00 25.16 16.75
CA GLU A 21 -5.32 24.15 17.79
C GLU A 21 -5.25 22.72 17.25
N GLU A 22 -5.48 22.53 15.96
CA GLU A 22 -5.57 21.23 15.30
C GLU A 22 -4.53 21.12 14.18
N SER A 23 -3.95 19.94 14.04
CA SER A 23 -3.12 19.60 12.87
C SER A 23 -3.98 19.44 11.61
N LEU A 24 -3.36 19.47 10.42
CA LEU A 24 -4.08 19.20 9.17
C LEU A 24 -4.69 17.77 9.18
N PHE A 25 -4.02 16.82 9.83
CA PHE A 25 -4.54 15.47 9.92
C PHE A 25 -5.74 15.36 10.88
N ASP A 26 -5.75 16.13 11.95
CA ASP A 26 -6.92 16.21 12.84
C ASP A 26 -8.14 16.78 12.12
N LEU A 27 -7.96 17.80 11.27
CA LEU A 27 -9.03 18.33 10.42
C LEU A 27 -9.60 17.26 9.47
N ILE A 28 -8.74 16.43 8.85
CA ILE A 28 -9.19 15.32 8.02
C ILE A 28 -9.99 14.30 8.85
N LYS A 29 -9.47 13.87 10.00
CA LYS A 29 -10.16 12.92 10.88
C LYS A 29 -11.50 13.46 11.40
N LYS A 30 -11.60 14.77 11.59
CA LYS A 30 -12.82 15.43 12.07
C LYS A 30 -14.00 15.27 11.09
N THR A 31 -13.73 15.16 9.80
CA THR A 31 -14.78 14.92 8.78
C THR A 31 -15.55 13.62 9.03
N SER A 32 -14.92 12.61 9.58
CA SER A 32 -15.53 11.30 9.89
C SER A 32 -16.21 11.26 11.28
N LYS A 33 -15.87 12.20 12.19
CA LYS A 33 -16.44 12.21 13.55
C LYS A 33 -17.94 12.49 13.59
N GLY A 34 -18.46 13.23 12.60
CA GLY A 34 -19.89 13.56 12.46
C GLY A 34 -20.76 12.44 11.87
N ASN A 35 -20.17 11.47 11.15
CA ASN A 35 -20.86 10.40 10.42
C ASN A 35 -20.42 9.02 10.88
N LYS A 36 -20.44 8.77 12.17
CA LYS A 36 -19.95 7.50 12.75
C LYS A 36 -20.85 6.29 12.53
N GLN A 37 -22.08 6.47 12.03
CA GLN A 37 -23.07 5.39 11.96
C GLN A 37 -22.62 4.24 11.07
N ASP A 38 -21.90 4.53 10.00
CA ASP A 38 -21.47 3.53 9.02
C ASP A 38 -19.96 3.25 9.05
N LEU A 39 -19.16 4.02 9.83
CA LEU A 39 -17.72 3.85 9.92
C LEU A 39 -17.37 2.89 11.05
N ILE A 40 -16.85 1.70 10.71
CA ILE A 40 -16.41 0.69 11.68
C ILE A 40 -14.96 0.96 12.09
N SER A 41 -14.06 1.14 11.10
CA SER A 41 -12.64 1.43 11.35
C SER A 41 -12.08 2.39 10.29
N ALA A 42 -11.27 3.36 10.73
CA ALA A 42 -10.45 4.20 9.86
C ALA A 42 -9.21 4.67 10.61
N TYR A 43 -8.07 4.75 9.93
CA TYR A 43 -6.77 5.20 10.44
C TYR A 43 -6.19 4.35 11.59
N LYS A 44 -6.65 3.12 11.74
CA LYS A 44 -6.24 2.19 12.83
C LYS A 44 -5.81 0.82 12.33
N ASP A 45 -6.08 0.53 11.08
CA ASP A 45 -5.82 -0.76 10.45
C ASP A 45 -5.33 -0.52 9.01
N ASN A 46 -4.94 -1.56 8.31
CA ASN A 46 -4.41 -1.53 6.95
C ASN A 46 -5.38 -0.86 5.95
N ALA A 47 -6.70 -1.06 6.10
CA ALA A 47 -7.72 -0.38 5.31
C ALA A 47 -8.85 0.19 6.19
N ALA A 48 -9.64 1.10 5.63
CA ALA A 48 -10.88 1.54 6.27
C ALA A 48 -11.97 0.49 6.08
N VAL A 49 -12.85 0.36 7.09
CA VAL A 49 -14.01 -0.53 7.06
C VAL A 49 -15.27 0.27 7.29
N ILE A 50 -16.20 0.16 6.36
CA ILE A 50 -17.54 0.75 6.46
C ILE A 50 -18.61 -0.33 6.51
N SER A 51 -19.70 -0.05 7.24
CA SER A 51 -20.80 -0.97 7.40
C SER A 51 -21.45 -1.30 6.07
N GLY A 52 -21.70 -2.57 5.84
CA GLY A 52 -22.37 -3.08 4.66
C GLY A 52 -23.75 -3.66 4.97
N ALA A 53 -24.09 -4.76 4.34
CA ALA A 53 -25.43 -5.35 4.38
C ALA A 53 -25.40 -6.85 4.73
N ASP A 54 -26.56 -7.36 5.14
CA ASP A 54 -26.79 -8.81 5.25
C ASP A 54 -26.97 -9.41 3.87
N VAL A 55 -26.14 -10.38 3.53
CA VAL A 55 -26.13 -11.02 2.21
C VAL A 55 -26.00 -12.54 2.35
N MET A 56 -26.45 -13.25 1.31
CA MET A 56 -26.20 -14.69 1.19
C MET A 56 -24.83 -14.91 0.54
N THR A 57 -23.90 -15.48 1.27
CA THR A 57 -22.56 -15.80 0.78
C THR A 57 -22.41 -17.28 0.48
N LEU A 58 -21.74 -17.61 -0.63
CA LEU A 58 -21.34 -18.99 -0.96
C LEU A 58 -19.97 -19.24 -0.37
N ASN A 59 -19.89 -20.18 0.53
CA ASN A 59 -18.65 -20.47 1.27
C ASN A 59 -18.26 -21.94 1.15
N ARG A 60 -16.94 -22.22 1.18
CA ARG A 60 -16.36 -23.56 1.18
C ARG A 60 -15.80 -23.88 2.57
N ASN A 61 -16.31 -24.89 3.22
CA ASN A 61 -15.84 -25.32 4.53
C ASN A 61 -14.54 -26.19 4.44
N LEU A 62 -13.97 -26.54 5.58
CA LEU A 62 -12.76 -27.39 5.69
C LEU A 62 -12.93 -28.77 5.04
N LYS A 63 -14.16 -29.26 4.86
CA LYS A 63 -14.49 -30.53 4.17
C LYS A 63 -14.65 -30.36 2.66
N ASN A 64 -14.31 -29.18 2.12
CA ASN A 64 -14.50 -28.81 0.71
C ASN A 64 -15.97 -28.87 0.21
N CYS A 65 -16.92 -28.73 1.11
CA CYS A 65 -18.33 -28.62 0.76
C CYS A 65 -18.72 -27.14 0.65
N TYR A 66 -19.45 -26.80 -0.41
CA TYR A 66 -20.01 -25.46 -0.59
C TYR A 66 -21.38 -25.36 0.05
N SER A 67 -21.63 -24.26 0.72
CA SER A 67 -22.93 -23.94 1.31
C SER A 67 -23.18 -22.44 1.31
N PHE A 68 -24.44 -22.05 1.23
CA PHE A 68 -24.86 -20.67 1.44
C PHE A 68 -25.06 -20.41 2.92
N SER A 69 -24.61 -19.25 3.38
CA SER A 69 -24.88 -18.71 4.71
C SER A 69 -25.26 -17.24 4.64
N ALA A 70 -26.21 -16.82 5.47
CA ALA A 70 -26.51 -15.41 5.65
C ALA A 70 -25.46 -14.78 6.56
N GLU A 71 -24.79 -13.74 6.10
CA GLU A 71 -23.77 -13.05 6.84
C GLU A 71 -23.83 -11.54 6.59
N LYS A 72 -23.51 -10.75 7.62
CA LYS A 72 -23.28 -9.33 7.43
C LYS A 72 -21.88 -9.13 6.86
N ILE A 73 -21.81 -8.51 5.69
CA ILE A 73 -20.58 -8.22 4.97
C ILE A 73 -20.38 -6.71 4.95
N ASN A 74 -19.23 -6.26 5.44
CA ASN A 74 -18.79 -4.87 5.44
C ASN A 74 -17.87 -4.64 4.25
N SER A 75 -17.71 -3.38 3.84
CA SER A 75 -16.82 -3.01 2.74
C SER A 75 -15.49 -2.50 3.28
N THR A 76 -14.39 -2.94 2.67
CA THR A 76 -13.05 -2.38 2.88
C THR A 76 -12.71 -1.36 1.80
N LEU A 77 -11.94 -0.34 2.14
CA LEU A 77 -11.49 0.72 1.23
C LEU A 77 -10.03 1.04 1.53
N LYS A 78 -9.17 0.85 0.53
CA LYS A 78 -7.74 1.17 0.61
C LYS A 78 -7.32 2.02 -0.57
N VAL A 79 -6.47 3.01 -0.31
CA VAL A 79 -5.71 3.74 -1.34
C VAL A 79 -4.35 4.09 -0.77
N GLU A 80 -3.31 3.77 -1.54
CA GLU A 80 -1.95 4.17 -1.20
C GLU A 80 -1.16 4.61 -2.43
N THR A 81 0.02 5.21 -2.22
CA THR A 81 0.89 5.68 -3.29
C THR A 81 2.10 4.77 -3.45
N HIS A 82 2.50 4.53 -4.70
CA HIS A 82 3.72 3.79 -5.05
C HIS A 82 4.58 4.56 -6.05
N ASN A 83 5.02 5.75 -5.63
CA ASN A 83 5.56 6.79 -6.50
C ASN A 83 6.99 6.49 -6.99
N HIS A 84 7.91 6.16 -6.07
CA HIS A 84 9.32 6.02 -6.39
C HIS A 84 9.62 4.83 -7.30
N PRO A 85 9.17 3.60 -7.01
CA PRO A 85 9.37 2.47 -7.90
C PRO A 85 8.77 2.69 -9.29
N THR A 86 7.58 3.32 -9.35
CA THR A 86 6.92 3.67 -10.62
C THR A 86 7.70 4.73 -11.41
N ALA A 87 8.41 5.64 -10.73
CA ALA A 87 9.28 6.61 -11.37
C ALA A 87 10.50 5.96 -12.02
N ILE A 88 11.09 4.96 -11.37
CA ILE A 88 12.31 4.28 -11.83
C ILE A 88 11.98 3.24 -12.91
N SER A 89 10.97 2.40 -12.66
CA SER A 89 10.56 1.33 -13.58
C SER A 89 9.04 1.21 -13.58
N PRO A 90 8.34 1.87 -14.53
CA PRO A 90 6.90 2.08 -14.45
C PRO A 90 6.06 0.81 -14.41
N PHE A 91 6.40 -0.22 -15.21
CA PHE A 91 5.65 -1.48 -15.24
C PHE A 91 5.75 -2.22 -13.91
N PRO A 92 6.95 -2.68 -13.44
CA PRO A 92 7.05 -3.43 -12.18
C PRO A 92 6.70 -2.55 -10.97
N GLY A 93 7.01 -1.25 -11.00
CA GLY A 93 6.68 -0.33 -9.93
C GLY A 93 5.17 -0.16 -9.73
N ALA A 94 4.39 -0.09 -10.80
CA ALA A 94 2.94 -0.02 -10.70
C ALA A 94 2.30 -1.38 -10.38
N ALA A 95 2.89 -2.47 -10.88
CA ALA A 95 2.46 -3.84 -10.56
C ALA A 95 2.58 -4.12 -9.06
N THR A 96 3.76 -3.87 -8.48
CA THR A 96 4.00 -4.08 -7.05
C THR A 96 3.23 -3.10 -6.16
N GLY A 97 2.92 -1.90 -6.65
CA GLY A 97 2.00 -0.98 -5.99
C GLY A 97 0.59 -1.55 -5.85
N SER A 98 0.09 -2.20 -6.90
CA SER A 98 -1.20 -2.91 -6.82
C SER A 98 -1.14 -4.11 -5.88
N GLY A 99 -0.02 -4.85 -5.86
CA GLY A 99 0.20 -5.95 -4.92
C GLY A 99 0.20 -5.46 -3.47
N GLY A 100 0.89 -4.36 -3.16
CA GLY A 100 0.91 -3.76 -1.83
C GLY A 100 -0.48 -3.39 -1.34
N GLU A 101 -1.27 -2.77 -2.18
CA GLU A 101 -2.64 -2.40 -1.86
C GLU A 101 -3.52 -3.63 -1.59
N ILE A 102 -3.38 -4.70 -2.40
CA ILE A 102 -4.11 -5.97 -2.20
C ILE A 102 -3.75 -6.59 -0.86
N ARG A 103 -2.45 -6.59 -0.48
CA ARG A 103 -2.00 -7.14 0.81
C ARG A 103 -2.59 -6.37 1.99
N ASP A 104 -2.54 -5.06 1.94
CA ASP A 104 -3.15 -4.21 2.97
C ASP A 104 -4.65 -4.52 3.14
N GLU A 105 -5.36 -4.60 2.00
CA GLU A 105 -6.78 -4.91 2.03
C GLU A 105 -7.02 -6.32 2.60
N GLY A 106 -6.25 -7.33 2.18
CA GLY A 106 -6.32 -8.70 2.68
C GLY A 106 -5.97 -8.83 4.17
N ALA A 107 -5.08 -7.97 4.68
CA ALA A 107 -4.66 -7.93 6.08
C ALA A 107 -5.59 -7.10 6.99
N THR A 108 -6.69 -6.56 6.46
CA THR A 108 -7.64 -5.76 7.25
C THR A 108 -8.47 -6.64 8.17
N GLY A 109 -8.62 -6.20 9.42
CA GLY A 109 -9.27 -6.97 10.47
C GLY A 109 -8.53 -8.27 10.74
N SER A 110 -9.22 -9.39 10.80
CA SER A 110 -8.63 -10.74 10.86
C SER A 110 -8.71 -11.48 9.52
N GLY A 111 -8.71 -10.72 8.43
CA GLY A 111 -8.69 -11.20 7.05
C GLY A 111 -9.89 -10.74 6.25
N ALA A 112 -9.63 -9.87 5.28
CA ALA A 112 -10.59 -9.38 4.31
C ALA A 112 -10.33 -9.97 2.91
N LYS A 113 -11.23 -9.73 1.98
CA LYS A 113 -11.16 -10.27 0.62
C LYS A 113 -11.21 -9.14 -0.40
N PRO A 114 -10.08 -8.81 -1.06
CA PRO A 114 -10.03 -7.84 -2.14
C PRO A 114 -10.93 -8.22 -3.31
N LYS A 115 -11.73 -7.29 -3.81
CA LYS A 115 -12.74 -7.56 -4.86
C LYS A 115 -12.53 -6.79 -6.14
N MET A 116 -12.09 -5.55 -6.05
CA MET A 116 -11.95 -4.67 -7.21
C MET A 116 -10.80 -3.69 -7.00
N GLY A 117 -9.96 -3.54 -8.01
CA GLY A 117 -8.85 -2.61 -8.02
C GLY A 117 -9.14 -1.32 -8.79
N LEU A 118 -8.44 -0.26 -8.42
CA LEU A 118 -8.37 0.99 -9.15
C LEU A 118 -6.93 1.50 -9.19
N VAL A 119 -6.60 2.28 -10.22
CA VAL A 119 -5.29 2.93 -10.33
C VAL A 119 -5.41 4.37 -10.80
N GLY A 120 -4.51 5.23 -10.35
CA GLY A 120 -4.48 6.63 -10.78
C GLY A 120 -3.06 7.12 -10.97
N PHE A 121 -2.85 7.96 -11.99
CA PHE A 121 -1.53 8.49 -12.30
C PHE A 121 -1.58 10.02 -12.43
N ASN A 122 -0.66 10.69 -11.74
CA ASN A 122 -0.35 12.08 -11.98
C ASN A 122 1.10 12.18 -12.46
N VAL A 123 1.31 12.79 -13.60
CA VAL A 123 2.62 12.96 -14.23
C VAL A 123 2.83 14.40 -14.72
N SER A 124 4.05 14.76 -15.06
CA SER A 124 4.36 16.00 -15.76
C SER A 124 3.89 15.93 -17.22
N ASN A 125 4.10 16.99 -17.98
CA ASN A 125 3.72 17.08 -19.40
C ASN A 125 4.28 15.92 -20.22
N LEU A 126 3.44 15.32 -21.08
CA LEU A 126 3.78 14.12 -21.84
C LEU A 126 4.79 14.37 -22.97
N ARG A 127 4.80 15.58 -23.55
CA ARG A 127 5.67 15.98 -24.66
C ARG A 127 5.57 15.00 -25.85
N LEU A 128 4.34 14.85 -26.34
CA LEU A 128 4.06 13.99 -27.50
C LEU A 128 4.73 14.56 -28.75
N ALA A 129 5.64 13.79 -29.37
CA ALA A 129 6.42 14.24 -30.52
C ALA A 129 5.53 14.69 -31.69
N ASP A 130 4.46 13.92 -31.94
CA ASP A 130 3.52 14.18 -33.04
C ASP A 130 2.43 15.22 -32.69
N PHE A 131 2.40 15.67 -31.45
CA PHE A 131 1.41 16.61 -30.96
C PHE A 131 1.98 17.58 -29.90
N PRO A 132 3.00 18.39 -30.27
CA PRO A 132 3.64 19.30 -29.32
C PRO A 132 2.66 20.39 -28.87
N ARG A 133 2.76 20.76 -27.59
CA ARG A 133 1.94 21.83 -26.99
C ARG A 133 2.78 23.08 -26.77
N ALA A 134 2.20 24.25 -27.06
CA ALA A 134 2.92 25.53 -26.96
C ALA A 134 3.43 25.85 -25.54
N TRP A 135 2.79 25.30 -24.50
CA TRP A 135 3.20 25.51 -23.11
C TRP A 135 4.23 24.50 -22.60
N GLU A 136 4.52 23.40 -23.35
CA GLU A 136 5.49 22.40 -22.95
C GLU A 136 6.91 22.89 -23.21
N LYS A 137 7.68 23.08 -22.15
CA LYS A 137 9.10 23.46 -22.23
C LYS A 137 9.98 22.22 -22.11
N ALA A 138 11.25 22.36 -22.48
CA ALA A 138 12.24 21.28 -22.30
C ALA A 138 12.33 20.87 -20.81
N PRO A 139 12.26 19.56 -20.51
CA PRO A 139 12.24 19.09 -19.14
C PRO A 139 13.63 19.16 -18.50
N ARG A 140 13.64 19.41 -17.19
CA ARG A 140 14.79 19.13 -16.34
C ARG A 140 14.42 17.94 -15.45
N ILE A 141 14.29 16.77 -16.06
CA ILE A 141 13.97 15.53 -15.34
C ILE A 141 15.27 14.79 -15.08
N PRO A 142 15.52 14.26 -13.86
CA PRO A 142 16.65 13.38 -13.58
C PRO A 142 16.68 12.21 -14.56
N SER A 143 17.86 11.86 -15.08
CA SER A 143 18.01 10.82 -16.12
C SER A 143 17.53 9.44 -15.70
N ARG A 144 17.47 9.16 -14.39
CA ARG A 144 17.02 7.90 -13.81
C ARG A 144 15.49 7.76 -13.74
N ILE A 145 14.76 8.85 -13.88
CA ILE A 145 13.30 8.82 -13.84
C ILE A 145 12.77 8.61 -15.26
N ALA A 146 11.86 7.65 -15.41
CA ALA A 146 11.16 7.39 -16.65
C ALA A 146 10.39 8.63 -17.14
N SER A 147 10.27 8.80 -18.44
CA SER A 147 9.52 9.93 -19.00
C SER A 147 8.03 9.85 -18.62
N PRO A 148 7.33 11.00 -18.50
CA PRO A 148 5.90 11.01 -18.21
C PRO A 148 5.07 10.18 -19.20
N LEU A 149 5.47 10.15 -20.48
CA LEU A 149 4.81 9.33 -21.51
C LEU A 149 5.04 7.84 -21.26
N GLN A 150 6.26 7.44 -20.92
CA GLN A 150 6.58 6.05 -20.59
C GLN A 150 5.78 5.57 -19.37
N ILE A 151 5.72 6.39 -18.32
CA ILE A 151 4.90 6.09 -17.12
C ILE A 151 3.42 5.90 -17.50
N MET A 152 2.90 6.78 -18.37
CA MET A 152 1.51 6.68 -18.85
C MET A 152 1.23 5.37 -19.60
N ILE A 153 2.20 4.89 -20.40
CA ILE A 153 2.04 3.67 -21.19
C ILE A 153 2.23 2.43 -20.35
N GLU A 154 3.33 2.34 -19.61
CA GLU A 154 3.74 1.12 -18.91
C GLU A 154 3.09 0.94 -17.55
N GLY A 155 2.87 2.04 -16.80
CA GLY A 155 2.32 1.97 -15.43
C GLY A 155 0.94 1.32 -15.37
N PRO A 156 -0.06 1.75 -16.17
CA PRO A 156 -1.37 1.12 -16.22
C PRO A 156 -1.33 -0.36 -16.61
N ILE A 157 -0.42 -0.72 -17.54
CA ILE A 157 -0.26 -2.11 -17.97
C ILE A 157 0.27 -2.97 -16.82
N GLY A 158 1.30 -2.49 -16.09
CA GLY A 158 1.86 -3.22 -14.95
C GLY A 158 0.82 -3.44 -13.85
N ALA A 159 0.10 -2.41 -13.46
CA ALA A 159 -0.96 -2.51 -12.46
C ALA A 159 -2.09 -3.46 -12.90
N ALA A 160 -2.51 -3.39 -14.16
CA ALA A 160 -3.52 -4.28 -14.72
C ALA A 160 -3.05 -5.74 -14.77
N ALA A 161 -1.79 -5.98 -15.14
CA ALA A 161 -1.20 -7.32 -15.20
C ALA A 161 -1.23 -8.00 -13.82
N PHE A 162 -0.82 -7.30 -12.76
CA PHE A 162 -0.86 -7.83 -11.39
C PHE A 162 -2.29 -8.18 -10.97
N ASN A 163 -3.24 -7.25 -11.15
CA ASN A 163 -4.64 -7.49 -10.80
C ASN A 163 -5.23 -8.69 -11.58
N ASN A 164 -4.90 -8.81 -12.87
CA ASN A 164 -5.38 -9.88 -13.72
C ASN A 164 -4.84 -11.25 -13.26
N GLU A 165 -3.54 -11.36 -13.01
CA GLU A 165 -2.91 -12.59 -12.53
C GLU A 165 -3.37 -12.98 -11.13
N PHE A 166 -3.52 -12.01 -10.22
CA PHE A 166 -4.13 -12.23 -8.91
C PHE A 166 -5.58 -12.71 -9.02
N GLY A 167 -6.31 -12.30 -10.06
CA GLY A 167 -7.71 -12.67 -10.29
C GLY A 167 -8.71 -11.66 -9.70
N ARG A 168 -8.38 -10.36 -9.75
CA ARG A 168 -9.21 -9.25 -9.34
C ARG A 168 -9.37 -8.25 -10.50
N PRO A 169 -10.59 -7.80 -10.85
CA PRO A 169 -10.77 -6.81 -11.90
C PRO A 169 -10.19 -5.46 -11.49
N SER A 170 -9.54 -4.78 -12.44
CA SER A 170 -9.11 -3.38 -12.31
C SER A 170 -10.04 -2.53 -13.18
N THR A 171 -11.03 -1.88 -12.57
CA THR A 171 -12.19 -1.34 -13.30
C THR A 171 -12.24 0.17 -13.40
N VAL A 172 -11.51 0.87 -12.54
CA VAL A 172 -11.55 2.32 -12.44
C VAL A 172 -10.14 2.88 -12.47
N GLY A 173 -9.99 4.03 -13.10
CA GLY A 173 -8.71 4.71 -13.10
C GLY A 173 -8.83 6.16 -13.51
N TYR A 174 -7.79 6.92 -13.25
CA TYR A 174 -7.66 8.26 -13.76
C TYR A 174 -6.22 8.53 -14.22
N PHE A 175 -6.08 9.53 -15.08
CA PHE A 175 -4.80 10.03 -15.53
C PHE A 175 -4.82 11.56 -15.56
N ARG A 176 -3.83 12.19 -14.94
CA ARG A 176 -3.71 13.64 -14.89
C ARG A 176 -2.31 14.09 -15.22
N VAL A 177 -2.24 15.23 -15.89
CA VAL A 177 -1.00 15.89 -16.26
C VAL A 177 -0.98 17.27 -15.64
N PHE A 178 0.12 17.60 -14.96
CA PHE A 178 0.34 18.94 -14.44
C PHE A 178 1.82 19.28 -14.45
N GLU A 179 2.14 20.40 -15.10
CA GLU A 179 3.44 21.03 -15.03
C GLU A 179 3.25 22.51 -15.33
N GLN A 180 3.71 23.39 -14.45
CA GLN A 180 3.54 24.81 -14.60
C GLN A 180 4.81 25.56 -14.18
N PRO A 181 5.27 26.55 -14.99
CA PRO A 181 6.27 27.50 -14.56
C PRO A 181 5.75 28.33 -13.38
N PHE A 182 6.65 28.61 -12.45
CA PHE A 182 6.36 29.42 -11.27
C PHE A 182 7.39 30.54 -11.14
N VAL A 183 7.21 31.42 -10.14
CA VAL A 183 8.15 32.52 -9.87
C VAL A 183 9.57 31.99 -9.65
N HIS A 184 10.57 32.84 -9.90
CA HIS A 184 11.99 32.52 -9.74
C HIS A 184 12.51 31.35 -10.59
N ASN A 185 12.03 31.19 -11.81
CA ASN A 185 12.42 30.09 -12.72
C ASN A 185 12.21 28.67 -12.18
N LYS A 186 11.36 28.49 -11.19
CA LYS A 186 10.94 27.19 -10.70
C LYS A 186 9.82 26.65 -11.59
N THR A 187 9.82 25.33 -11.78
CA THR A 187 8.72 24.62 -12.43
C THR A 187 8.16 23.64 -11.43
N TYR A 188 6.85 23.70 -11.23
CA TYR A 188 6.11 22.73 -10.42
C TYR A 188 5.46 21.72 -11.34
N GLY A 189 5.64 20.44 -11.03
CA GLY A 189 5.08 19.33 -11.81
C GLY A 189 5.31 18.00 -11.12
N TYR A 190 4.67 16.97 -11.62
CA TYR A 190 4.84 15.60 -11.14
C TYR A 190 5.97 14.91 -11.90
N HIS A 191 7.21 15.40 -11.76
CA HIS A 191 8.39 14.74 -12.35
C HIS A 191 8.63 13.39 -11.69
N LYS A 192 8.60 13.31 -10.37
CA LYS A 192 8.32 12.08 -9.64
C LYS A 192 6.80 11.90 -9.68
N PRO A 193 6.28 10.85 -10.33
CA PRO A 193 4.84 10.69 -10.49
C PRO A 193 4.16 10.47 -9.13
N ILE A 194 2.85 10.65 -9.10
CA ILE A 194 2.00 9.99 -8.11
C ILE A 194 1.34 8.83 -8.83
N MET A 195 1.63 7.62 -8.39
CA MET A 195 0.89 6.41 -8.73
C MET A 195 0.03 6.05 -7.53
N LEU A 196 -1.28 6.01 -7.73
CA LEU A 196 -2.24 5.53 -6.73
C LEU A 196 -2.65 4.11 -7.09
N ALA A 197 -2.49 3.21 -6.14
CA ALA A 197 -3.12 1.90 -6.13
C ALA A 197 -4.23 1.91 -5.08
N GLY A 198 -5.42 1.44 -5.45
CA GLY A 198 -6.54 1.39 -4.52
C GLY A 198 -7.47 0.23 -4.83
N GLY A 199 -8.33 -0.07 -3.89
CA GLY A 199 -9.28 -1.16 -4.00
C GLY A 199 -10.48 -1.02 -3.09
N ILE A 200 -11.42 -1.89 -3.41
CA ILE A 200 -12.63 -2.13 -2.62
C ILE A 200 -12.72 -3.62 -2.41
N GLY A 201 -12.91 -4.03 -1.17
CA GLY A 201 -13.09 -5.42 -0.80
C GLY A 201 -14.25 -5.63 0.15
N GLU A 202 -14.30 -6.83 0.68
CA GLU A 202 -15.31 -7.25 1.62
C GLU A 202 -14.68 -7.90 2.86
N VAL A 203 -15.27 -7.69 4.01
CA VAL A 203 -14.91 -8.35 5.26
C VAL A 203 -16.17 -8.76 6.01
N LYS A 204 -16.17 -9.97 6.57
CA LYS A 204 -17.28 -10.40 7.44
C LYS A 204 -17.31 -9.54 8.69
N ASP A 205 -18.49 -9.16 9.15
CA ASP A 205 -18.67 -8.28 10.31
C ASP A 205 -17.85 -8.77 11.52
N ARG A 206 -17.87 -10.08 11.80
CA ARG A 206 -17.11 -10.70 12.89
C ARG A 206 -15.58 -10.62 12.73
N ASN A 207 -15.07 -10.38 11.51
CA ASN A 207 -13.66 -10.30 11.20
C ASN A 207 -13.21 -8.85 10.95
N SER A 208 -14.08 -7.86 11.10
CA SER A 208 -13.81 -6.45 10.75
C SER A 208 -12.80 -5.77 11.67
N ILE A 209 -12.52 -6.38 12.81
CA ILE A 209 -11.54 -5.91 13.80
C ILE A 209 -10.64 -7.09 14.16
N LYS A 210 -9.35 -6.83 14.35
CA LYS A 210 -8.37 -7.82 14.78
C LYS A 210 -8.73 -8.36 16.17
N ASN A 211 -8.54 -9.65 16.37
CA ASN A 211 -8.76 -10.28 17.67
C ASN A 211 -7.59 -10.00 18.62
N PRO A 212 -7.79 -10.05 19.93
CA PRO A 212 -6.70 -9.99 20.90
C PRO A 212 -5.82 -11.23 20.77
N ILE A 213 -4.51 -11.02 20.85
CA ILE A 213 -3.49 -12.08 20.88
C ILE A 213 -3.14 -12.39 22.32
N GLU A 214 -2.82 -13.64 22.61
CA GLU A 214 -2.41 -14.13 23.93
C GLU A 214 -0.91 -14.45 23.93
N VAL A 215 -0.30 -14.55 25.10
CA VAL A 215 1.07 -15.05 25.26
C VAL A 215 1.13 -16.50 24.78
N ASP A 216 2.22 -16.88 24.13
CA ASP A 216 2.45 -18.18 23.48
C ASP A 216 1.64 -18.44 22.18
N ASP A 217 0.93 -17.43 21.64
CA ASP A 217 0.41 -17.52 20.28
C ASP A 217 1.57 -17.56 19.27
N LEU A 218 1.41 -18.35 18.22
CA LEU A 218 2.46 -18.56 17.24
C LEU A 218 2.56 -17.37 16.28
N VAL A 219 3.77 -16.87 16.08
CA VAL A 219 4.08 -15.90 15.03
C VAL A 219 4.42 -16.66 13.76
N VAL A 220 3.71 -16.33 12.69
CA VAL A 220 3.76 -17.05 11.41
C VAL A 220 4.13 -16.09 10.28
N VAL A 221 5.03 -16.51 9.41
CA VAL A 221 5.26 -15.90 8.10
C VAL A 221 4.57 -16.76 7.06
N LEU A 222 3.61 -16.17 6.34
CA LEU A 222 2.85 -16.79 5.26
C LEU A 222 3.28 -16.18 3.94
N GLY A 223 3.62 -17.01 2.94
CA GLY A 223 3.95 -16.56 1.59
C GLY A 223 5.36 -16.86 1.14
N GLY A 224 5.90 -16.05 0.24
CA GLY A 224 7.17 -16.29 -0.43
C GLY A 224 8.40 -16.22 0.47
N PRO A 225 9.56 -16.72 0.01
CA PRO A 225 10.81 -16.65 0.77
C PRO A 225 11.42 -15.26 0.76
N SER A 226 12.28 -15.00 1.74
CA SER A 226 13.15 -13.83 1.75
C SER A 226 14.16 -13.87 0.60
N MET A 227 14.31 -12.74 -0.09
CA MET A 227 15.27 -12.53 -1.18
C MET A 227 15.95 -11.18 -0.98
N LEU A 228 17.07 -10.93 -1.63
CA LEU A 228 17.74 -9.63 -1.60
C LEU A 228 16.99 -8.63 -2.51
N ILE A 229 15.85 -8.15 -2.06
CA ILE A 229 14.97 -7.24 -2.79
C ILE A 229 14.53 -6.11 -1.84
N GLY A 230 14.55 -4.88 -2.35
CA GLY A 230 14.01 -3.71 -1.67
C GLY A 230 14.76 -3.29 -0.40
N LEU A 231 15.93 -3.85 -0.14
CA LEU A 231 16.71 -3.48 1.04
C LEU A 231 17.00 -1.97 1.02
N GLY A 232 16.48 -1.24 2.02
CA GLY A 232 16.56 0.23 2.06
C GLY A 232 15.55 0.95 1.14
N GLY A 233 14.60 0.25 0.52
CA GLY A 233 13.60 0.82 -0.39
C GLY A 233 12.73 1.90 0.26
N GLY A 234 12.32 1.72 1.50
CA GLY A 234 11.61 2.72 2.29
C GLY A 234 12.43 4.02 2.47
N ALA A 235 13.74 3.92 2.69
CA ALA A 235 14.64 5.07 2.76
C ALA A 235 14.76 5.77 1.40
N ALA A 236 14.97 5.03 0.31
CA ALA A 236 15.04 5.59 -1.06
C ALA A 236 13.74 6.31 -1.44
N SER A 237 12.58 5.76 -1.09
CA SER A 237 11.28 6.39 -1.33
C SER A 237 11.10 7.71 -0.59
N SER A 238 11.74 7.88 0.56
CA SER A 238 11.66 9.08 1.39
C SER A 238 12.59 10.21 0.93
N MET A 239 13.55 9.93 0.05
CA MET A 239 14.50 10.93 -0.45
C MET A 239 13.92 11.75 -1.60
N SER A 240 14.46 12.95 -1.80
CA SER A 240 14.14 13.76 -2.98
C SER A 240 14.63 13.07 -4.26
N SER A 241 13.88 13.24 -5.35
CA SER A 241 14.24 12.64 -6.64
C SER A 241 15.61 13.09 -7.11
N GLY A 242 16.51 12.12 -7.34
CA GLY A 242 17.87 12.36 -7.81
C GLY A 242 18.94 12.56 -6.71
N GLU A 243 18.55 12.46 -5.41
CA GLU A 243 19.49 12.53 -4.28
C GLU A 243 19.94 11.14 -3.79
N SER A 244 19.21 10.09 -4.17
CA SER A 244 19.57 8.70 -3.84
C SER A 244 20.71 8.17 -4.73
N ASP A 245 21.40 7.13 -4.27
CA ASP A 245 22.36 6.39 -5.08
C ASP A 245 21.62 5.60 -6.19
N GLU A 246 22.23 5.44 -7.36
CA GLU A 246 21.64 4.74 -8.50
C GLU A 246 21.37 3.26 -8.18
N ASP A 247 22.32 2.59 -7.52
CA ASP A 247 22.18 1.20 -7.11
C ASP A 247 21.02 1.02 -6.11
N LEU A 248 20.86 1.99 -5.19
CA LEU A 248 19.75 1.98 -4.23
C LEU A 248 18.39 2.22 -4.92
N ASP A 249 18.35 3.10 -5.93
CA ASP A 249 17.12 3.33 -6.70
C ASP A 249 16.65 2.05 -7.40
N PHE A 250 17.56 1.32 -8.07
CA PHE A 250 17.22 0.07 -8.74
C PHE A 250 16.92 -1.06 -7.76
N ALA A 251 17.65 -1.15 -6.64
CA ALA A 251 17.38 -2.13 -5.60
C ALA A 251 16.02 -1.91 -4.91
N SER A 252 15.49 -0.69 -4.93
CA SER A 252 14.18 -0.36 -4.38
C SER A 252 13.01 -0.86 -5.22
N VAL A 253 13.24 -1.21 -6.50
CA VAL A 253 12.19 -1.76 -7.36
C VAL A 253 12.01 -3.24 -7.04
N GLN A 254 10.83 -3.57 -6.57
CA GLN A 254 10.46 -4.92 -6.17
C GLN A 254 10.03 -5.74 -7.40
N ARG A 255 9.96 -7.07 -7.22
CA ARG A 255 9.46 -8.00 -8.25
C ARG A 255 8.11 -8.53 -7.80
N GLU A 256 7.16 -8.53 -8.72
CA GLU A 256 5.82 -9.02 -8.49
C GLU A 256 5.75 -10.56 -8.57
N ASN A 257 4.88 -11.14 -7.75
CA ASN A 257 4.44 -12.52 -7.84
C ASN A 257 2.97 -12.64 -7.41
N ALA A 258 2.09 -12.18 -8.29
CA ALA A 258 0.65 -12.13 -8.03
C ALA A 258 0.05 -13.51 -7.74
N GLU A 259 0.60 -14.59 -8.32
CA GLU A 259 0.16 -15.96 -8.01
C GLU A 259 0.44 -16.32 -6.55
N MET A 260 1.63 -15.99 -6.03
CA MET A 260 1.95 -16.23 -4.61
C MET A 260 1.01 -15.46 -3.70
N GLU A 261 0.76 -14.21 -4.01
CA GLU A 261 -0.18 -13.38 -3.24
C GLU A 261 -1.60 -13.95 -3.28
N ARG A 262 -2.04 -14.47 -4.43
CA ARG A 262 -3.32 -15.18 -4.53
C ARG A 262 -3.37 -16.42 -3.65
N ARG A 263 -2.30 -17.20 -3.58
CA ARG A 263 -2.24 -18.37 -2.69
C ARG A 263 -2.36 -17.97 -1.22
N CYS A 264 -1.68 -16.90 -0.81
CA CYS A 264 -1.84 -16.34 0.54
C CYS A 264 -3.28 -15.92 0.79
N GLN A 265 -3.90 -15.21 -0.15
CA GLN A 265 -5.28 -14.76 -0.04
C GLN A 265 -6.27 -15.93 0.09
N GLU A 266 -6.05 -17.04 -0.60
CA GLU A 266 -6.92 -18.23 -0.44
C GLU A 266 -6.79 -18.87 0.95
N VAL A 267 -5.60 -18.85 1.56
CA VAL A 267 -5.42 -19.26 2.96
C VAL A 267 -6.20 -18.32 3.89
N ILE A 268 -6.04 -17.01 3.71
CA ILE A 268 -6.76 -15.99 4.50
C ILE A 268 -8.27 -16.16 4.36
N ASN A 269 -8.77 -16.30 3.14
CA ASN A 269 -10.18 -16.50 2.84
C ASN A 269 -10.75 -17.72 3.58
N GLN A 270 -10.02 -18.85 3.57
CA GLN A 270 -10.46 -20.06 4.25
C GLN A 270 -10.48 -19.89 5.77
N CYS A 271 -9.44 -19.25 6.35
CA CYS A 271 -9.40 -18.98 7.78
C CYS A 271 -10.52 -18.03 8.23
N ALA A 272 -10.74 -16.95 7.47
CA ALA A 272 -11.80 -15.98 7.73
C ALA A 272 -13.22 -16.55 7.56
N PHE A 273 -13.34 -17.67 6.85
CA PHE A 273 -14.60 -18.38 6.72
C PHE A 273 -14.96 -19.18 7.97
N GLU A 274 -13.95 -19.77 8.64
CA GLU A 274 -14.18 -20.57 9.85
C GLU A 274 -14.75 -19.72 11.00
N SER A 275 -15.45 -20.36 11.92
CA SER A 275 -15.99 -19.72 13.11
C SER A 275 -15.70 -20.59 14.34
N PRO A 276 -14.79 -20.16 15.24
CA PRO A 276 -14.01 -18.92 15.16
C PRO A 276 -13.00 -18.89 14.00
N ASN A 277 -12.56 -17.68 13.62
CA ASN A 277 -11.47 -17.50 12.66
C ASN A 277 -10.19 -18.13 13.20
N LEU A 278 -9.39 -18.75 12.33
CA LEU A 278 -8.12 -19.36 12.74
C LEU A 278 -7.00 -18.32 12.91
N ILE A 279 -7.14 -17.14 12.31
CA ILE A 279 -6.21 -16.01 12.40
C ILE A 279 -6.71 -15.06 13.46
N GLU A 280 -5.90 -14.80 14.48
CA GLU A 280 -6.18 -13.80 15.51
C GLU A 280 -5.76 -12.42 15.05
N PHE A 281 -4.57 -12.32 14.45
CA PHE A 281 -3.98 -11.09 13.95
C PHE A 281 -3.31 -11.34 12.62
N ILE A 282 -3.36 -10.34 11.73
CA ILE A 282 -2.67 -10.36 10.44
C ILE A 282 -2.15 -8.97 10.10
N HIS A 283 -0.94 -8.92 9.57
CA HIS A 283 -0.33 -7.73 9.00
C HIS A 283 0.36 -8.09 7.69
N ASP A 284 0.33 -7.21 6.70
CA ASP A 284 1.08 -7.41 5.47
C ASP A 284 2.58 -7.14 5.68
N VAL A 285 3.41 -7.68 4.81
CA VAL A 285 4.85 -7.38 4.77
C VAL A 285 5.11 -6.42 3.62
N GLY A 286 5.33 -5.16 3.97
CA GLY A 286 5.62 -4.07 3.04
C GLY A 286 7.01 -3.49 3.24
N ALA A 287 7.09 -2.14 3.27
CA ALA A 287 8.34 -1.42 3.50
C ALA A 287 9.01 -1.81 4.81
N GLY A 288 10.34 -2.04 4.77
CA GLY A 288 11.10 -2.53 5.92
C GLY A 288 10.99 -4.02 6.19
N GLY A 289 10.16 -4.74 5.44
CA GLY A 289 10.07 -6.20 5.54
C GLY A 289 9.56 -6.68 6.91
N LEU A 290 10.11 -7.80 7.38
CA LEU A 290 9.76 -8.37 8.69
C LEU A 290 10.18 -7.47 9.85
N SER A 291 11.20 -6.61 9.64
CA SER A 291 11.67 -5.65 10.64
C SER A 291 10.67 -4.53 10.97
N ASN A 292 9.65 -4.38 10.14
CA ASN A 292 8.51 -3.51 10.39
C ASN A 292 7.25 -4.29 10.80
N ALA A 293 6.87 -5.31 10.03
CA ALA A 293 5.61 -6.03 10.22
C ALA A 293 5.52 -6.77 11.57
N ILE A 294 6.61 -7.41 12.04
CA ILE A 294 6.61 -8.13 13.32
C ILE A 294 6.56 -7.19 14.52
N PRO A 295 7.37 -6.10 14.59
CA PRO A 295 7.21 -5.09 15.64
C PRO A 295 5.83 -4.43 15.68
N GLU A 296 5.19 -4.16 14.53
CA GLU A 296 3.83 -3.62 14.49
C GLU A 296 2.81 -4.58 15.09
N LEU A 297 2.91 -5.89 14.77
CA LEU A 297 2.10 -6.92 15.42
C LEU A 297 2.28 -6.89 16.94
N ALA A 298 3.53 -6.86 17.41
CA ALA A 298 3.84 -6.84 18.84
C ALA A 298 3.27 -5.61 19.54
N LYS A 299 3.43 -4.43 18.93
CA LYS A 299 2.93 -3.15 19.45
C LYS A 299 1.41 -3.13 19.58
N ASP A 300 0.70 -3.54 18.52
CA ASP A 300 -0.76 -3.47 18.46
C ASP A 300 -1.41 -4.35 19.53
N CYS A 301 -0.69 -5.38 19.97
CA CYS A 301 -1.15 -6.32 21.00
C CYS A 301 -0.56 -6.04 22.39
N ASN A 302 0.37 -5.08 22.52
CA ASN A 302 1.14 -4.80 23.73
C ASN A 302 1.82 -6.05 24.33
N LEU A 303 2.35 -6.92 23.46
CA LEU A 303 3.07 -8.14 23.80
C LEU A 303 4.44 -8.11 23.12
N GLY A 304 5.45 -8.70 23.74
CA GLY A 304 6.71 -8.96 23.08
C GLY A 304 6.62 -10.14 22.11
N VAL A 305 7.68 -10.32 21.33
CA VAL A 305 7.83 -11.46 20.42
C VAL A 305 9.24 -12.03 20.50
N ALA A 306 9.34 -13.36 20.45
CA ALA A 306 10.59 -14.10 20.35
C ALA A 306 10.60 -14.83 19.00
N ILE A 307 11.57 -14.48 18.14
CA ILE A 307 11.70 -14.96 16.77
C ILE A 307 13.01 -15.74 16.62
N ASP A 308 12.93 -16.89 15.97
CA ASP A 308 14.07 -17.66 15.51
C ASP A 308 14.32 -17.34 14.02
N LEU A 309 15.43 -16.67 13.74
CA LEU A 309 15.76 -16.19 12.41
C LEU A 309 15.97 -17.35 11.41
N SER A 310 16.47 -18.48 11.88
CA SER A 310 16.73 -19.66 11.03
C SER A 310 15.46 -20.33 10.49
N LEU A 311 14.31 -20.04 11.10
CA LEU A 311 13.01 -20.55 10.66
C LEU A 311 12.37 -19.71 9.56
N ILE A 312 12.92 -18.54 9.26
CA ILE A 312 12.41 -17.68 8.19
C ILE A 312 12.86 -18.26 6.84
N PRO A 313 11.92 -18.58 5.92
CA PRO A 313 12.26 -19.11 4.61
C PRO A 313 13.10 -18.11 3.81
N VAL A 314 14.21 -18.58 3.24
CA VAL A 314 15.11 -17.82 2.39
C VAL A 314 15.26 -18.48 1.03
N ALA A 315 15.34 -17.69 -0.04
CA ALA A 315 15.63 -18.20 -1.39
C ALA A 315 17.13 -18.37 -1.61
N ASP A 316 17.94 -17.62 -0.88
CA ASP A 316 19.41 -17.68 -0.90
C ASP A 316 19.93 -17.87 0.53
N PRO A 317 20.55 -19.02 0.85
CA PRO A 317 21.09 -19.27 2.18
C PRO A 317 22.32 -18.42 2.54
N SER A 318 22.85 -17.64 1.61
CA SER A 318 23.97 -16.71 1.88
C SER A 318 23.54 -15.37 2.47
N LEU A 319 22.23 -15.12 2.60
CA LEU A 319 21.72 -13.88 3.17
C LEU A 319 22.16 -13.72 4.63
N SER A 320 22.64 -12.53 4.95
CA SER A 320 22.97 -12.14 6.33
C SER A 320 21.70 -11.99 7.18
N PRO A 321 21.81 -12.01 8.53
CA PRO A 321 20.68 -11.75 9.42
C PRO A 321 19.92 -10.45 9.12
N MET A 322 20.66 -9.38 8.81
CA MET A 322 20.08 -8.10 8.43
C MET A 322 19.27 -8.20 7.13
N GLU A 323 19.82 -8.88 6.12
CA GLU A 323 19.13 -9.07 4.83
C GLU A 323 17.90 -9.96 4.97
N VAL A 324 17.93 -10.99 5.79
CA VAL A 324 16.75 -11.83 6.09
C VAL A 324 15.68 -11.02 6.82
N TRP A 325 16.07 -10.17 7.77
CA TRP A 325 15.15 -9.44 8.64
C TRP A 325 14.55 -8.21 7.97
N SER A 326 15.32 -7.50 7.12
CA SER A 326 14.96 -6.18 6.61
C SER A 326 14.68 -6.12 5.10
N ASN A 327 14.69 -7.26 4.38
CA ASN A 327 14.34 -7.25 2.95
C ASN A 327 12.83 -7.02 2.75
N GLU A 328 12.50 -6.36 1.65
CA GLU A 328 11.13 -6.05 1.28
C GLU A 328 10.56 -7.06 0.25
N SER A 329 10.96 -8.34 0.35
CA SER A 329 10.33 -9.39 -0.45
C SER A 329 8.85 -9.40 -0.21
N GLN A 330 8.08 -9.24 -1.29
CA GLN A 330 6.64 -9.08 -1.24
C GLN A 330 5.90 -10.43 -1.20
N GLU A 331 4.58 -10.34 -1.26
CA GLU A 331 3.68 -11.49 -1.20
C GLU A 331 3.87 -12.32 0.07
N ARG A 332 4.02 -11.59 1.20
CA ARG A 332 4.13 -12.15 2.54
C ARG A 332 3.21 -11.46 3.51
N TYR A 333 2.78 -12.22 4.51
CA TYR A 333 2.02 -11.73 5.67
C TYR A 333 2.67 -12.24 6.95
N VAL A 334 2.55 -11.45 8.00
CA VAL A 334 2.83 -11.88 9.38
C VAL A 334 1.50 -12.08 10.09
N LEU A 335 1.35 -13.24 10.73
CA LEU A 335 0.12 -13.64 11.41
C LEU A 335 0.42 -14.03 12.84
N ALA A 336 -0.59 -13.88 13.71
CA ALA A 336 -0.65 -14.59 14.98
C ALA A 336 -1.81 -15.60 14.95
N ILE A 337 -1.52 -16.82 15.35
CA ILE A 337 -2.52 -17.88 15.45
C ILE A 337 -2.36 -18.63 16.79
N LYS A 338 -3.46 -19.16 17.31
CA LYS A 338 -3.40 -20.01 18.51
C LYS A 338 -2.64 -21.29 18.22
N LYS A 339 -1.78 -21.70 19.15
CA LYS A 339 -1.00 -22.93 19.06
C LYS A 339 -1.85 -24.18 18.75
N SER A 340 -3.09 -24.22 19.25
CA SER A 340 -4.06 -25.28 18.97
C SER A 340 -4.48 -25.35 17.50
N ASN A 341 -4.40 -24.24 16.77
CA ASN A 341 -4.83 -24.16 15.37
C ASN A 341 -3.71 -24.54 14.36
N LYS A 342 -2.48 -24.76 14.84
CA LYS A 342 -1.30 -25.01 13.99
C LYS A 342 -1.55 -26.07 12.91
N VAL A 343 -2.00 -27.25 13.30
CA VAL A 343 -2.17 -28.38 12.37
C VAL A 343 -3.24 -28.10 11.31
N ILE A 344 -4.35 -27.46 11.72
CA ILE A 344 -5.42 -27.11 10.78
C ILE A 344 -4.91 -26.04 9.80
N PHE A 345 -4.20 -25.05 10.28
CA PHE A 345 -3.62 -23.99 9.48
C PHE A 345 -2.60 -24.52 8.45
N GLU A 346 -1.67 -25.40 8.87
CA GLU A 346 -0.72 -26.07 7.98
C GLU A 346 -1.41 -26.87 6.87
N ASN A 347 -2.53 -27.54 7.18
CA ASN A 347 -3.29 -28.30 6.19
C ASN A 347 -3.96 -27.38 5.16
N ILE A 348 -4.45 -26.20 5.57
CA ILE A 348 -4.97 -25.19 4.65
C ILE A 348 -3.85 -24.68 3.75
N CYS A 349 -2.70 -24.28 4.30
CA CYS A 349 -1.55 -23.82 3.53
C CYS A 349 -1.08 -24.86 2.51
N ARG A 350 -1.00 -26.12 2.92
CA ARG A 350 -0.61 -27.23 2.01
C ARG A 350 -1.60 -27.41 0.87
N ARG A 351 -2.90 -27.32 1.14
CA ARG A 351 -3.96 -27.41 0.13
C ARG A 351 -3.84 -26.28 -0.89
N GLU A 352 -3.61 -25.06 -0.45
CA GLU A 352 -3.48 -23.87 -1.31
C GLU A 352 -2.06 -23.73 -1.91
N ARG A 353 -1.14 -24.65 -1.59
CA ARG A 353 0.28 -24.60 -2.01
C ARG A 353 0.97 -23.30 -1.60
N CYS A 354 0.55 -22.73 -0.48
CA CYS A 354 1.11 -21.53 0.07
C CYS A 354 2.20 -21.87 1.08
N PRO A 355 3.44 -21.38 0.92
CA PRO A 355 4.50 -21.57 1.91
C PRO A 355 4.09 -20.95 3.26
N VAL A 356 4.52 -21.60 4.33
CA VAL A 356 4.25 -21.17 5.69
C VAL A 356 5.42 -21.53 6.60
N ALA A 357 5.79 -20.62 7.50
CA ALA A 357 6.79 -20.84 8.53
C ALA A 357 6.30 -20.32 9.89
N PHE A 358 6.47 -21.11 10.92
CA PHE A 358 6.23 -20.74 12.31
C PHE A 358 7.54 -20.25 12.89
N VAL A 359 7.74 -18.95 12.87
CA VAL A 359 9.04 -18.32 13.10
C VAL A 359 9.28 -17.91 14.58
N GLY A 360 8.24 -18.01 15.40
CA GLY A 360 8.36 -17.63 16.81
C GLY A 360 7.03 -17.63 17.53
N HIS A 361 6.98 -16.93 18.64
CA HIS A 361 5.79 -16.82 19.47
C HIS A 361 5.74 -15.47 20.21
N THR A 362 4.58 -15.10 20.66
CA THR A 362 4.35 -13.92 21.50
C THR A 362 4.79 -14.18 22.94
N THR A 363 5.30 -13.16 23.61
CA THR A 363 5.83 -13.24 24.97
C THR A 363 5.18 -12.19 25.88
N SER A 364 5.31 -12.36 27.18
CA SER A 364 4.88 -11.38 28.17
C SER A 364 5.85 -10.19 28.33
N SER A 365 6.98 -10.19 27.61
CA SER A 365 7.90 -9.05 27.59
C SER A 365 7.32 -7.88 26.79
N ASP A 366 7.97 -6.72 26.81
CA ASP A 366 7.69 -5.57 25.97
C ASP A 366 8.75 -5.38 24.88
N ALA A 367 9.41 -6.45 24.46
CA ALA A 367 10.56 -6.42 23.57
C ALA A 367 10.34 -7.26 22.30
N VAL A 368 11.02 -6.86 21.25
CA VAL A 368 11.25 -7.66 20.04
C VAL A 368 12.61 -8.33 20.19
N GLU A 369 12.61 -9.64 20.22
CA GLU A 369 13.81 -10.47 20.33
C GLU A 369 13.92 -11.37 19.12
N VAL A 370 15.01 -11.23 18.37
CA VAL A 370 15.33 -12.06 17.19
C VAL A 370 16.62 -12.78 17.49
N TYR A 371 16.57 -14.10 17.54
CA TYR A 371 17.70 -14.96 17.83
C TYR A 371 18.22 -15.62 16.56
N ASP A 372 19.51 -15.60 16.35
CA ASP A 372 20.22 -16.34 15.32
C ASP A 372 20.95 -17.54 15.92
N PRO A 373 20.41 -18.76 15.79
CA PRO A 373 21.04 -19.95 16.36
C PRO A 373 22.35 -20.37 15.69
N GLU A 374 22.61 -19.94 14.46
CA GLU A 374 23.87 -20.25 13.77
C GLU A 374 25.06 -19.47 14.35
N ARG A 375 24.81 -18.26 14.85
CA ARG A 375 25.81 -17.38 15.45
C ARG A 375 25.75 -17.33 16.97
N ASP A 376 24.70 -17.93 17.56
CA ASP A 376 24.40 -17.86 19.00
C ASP A 376 24.34 -16.40 19.50
N GLU A 377 23.63 -15.56 18.76
CA GLU A 377 23.49 -14.14 19.05
C GLU A 377 22.07 -13.61 18.84
N PHE A 378 21.80 -12.43 19.38
CA PHE A 378 20.56 -11.69 19.16
C PHE A 378 20.84 -10.48 18.27
N PRO A 379 20.68 -10.58 16.93
CA PRO A 379 20.83 -9.42 16.05
C PRO A 379 19.82 -8.31 16.34
N VAL A 380 18.68 -8.64 16.94
CA VAL A 380 17.69 -7.65 17.40
C VAL A 380 17.23 -8.03 18.81
N GLN A 381 17.40 -7.10 19.76
CA GLN A 381 16.85 -7.19 21.12
C GLN A 381 16.54 -5.78 21.59
N VAL A 382 15.32 -5.32 21.34
CA VAL A 382 14.92 -3.94 21.58
C VAL A 382 13.53 -3.85 22.21
N PRO A 383 13.34 -2.96 23.20
CA PRO A 383 12.01 -2.72 23.76
C PRO A 383 11.12 -2.00 22.75
N LEU A 384 9.82 -2.30 22.76
CA LEU A 384 8.82 -1.67 21.89
C LEU A 384 8.77 -0.14 22.08
N SER A 385 9.00 0.34 23.30
CA SER A 385 9.06 1.78 23.59
C SER A 385 10.18 2.50 22.85
N MET A 386 11.28 1.81 22.51
CA MET A 386 12.36 2.37 21.72
C MET A 386 12.00 2.45 20.23
N LEU A 387 11.24 1.47 19.73
CA LEU A 387 10.81 1.42 18.33
C LEU A 387 9.64 2.38 18.04
N PHE A 388 8.71 2.51 18.99
CA PHE A 388 7.45 3.24 18.83
C PHE A 388 7.29 4.39 19.83
N GLY A 389 8.38 4.95 20.31
CA GLY A 389 8.35 6.12 21.20
C GLY A 389 7.77 7.36 20.56
N ASP A 390 7.45 8.36 21.37
CA ASP A 390 6.90 9.64 20.91
C ASP A 390 7.88 10.35 19.98
N LEU A 391 7.48 10.54 18.74
CA LEU A 391 8.24 11.31 17.77
C LEU A 391 8.04 12.82 18.02
N PRO A 392 9.10 13.64 17.92
CA PRO A 392 8.99 15.08 18.07
C PRO A 392 8.06 15.66 16.99
N ILE A 393 7.11 16.50 17.41
CA ILE A 393 6.19 17.19 16.52
C ILE A 393 6.95 18.35 15.86
N SER A 394 6.92 18.40 14.53
CA SER A 394 7.49 19.50 13.76
C SER A 394 6.65 20.76 13.90
N ASN A 395 7.29 21.91 14.06
CA ASN A 395 6.63 23.20 14.02
C ASN A 395 6.73 23.79 12.60
N MET A 396 5.59 24.25 12.06
CA MET A 396 5.49 24.83 10.73
C MET A 396 4.92 26.26 10.85
N GLU A 397 5.72 27.23 10.45
CA GLU A 397 5.30 28.63 10.43
C GLU A 397 5.12 29.10 8.99
N VAL A 398 3.94 29.66 8.69
CA VAL A 398 3.59 30.14 7.36
C VAL A 398 2.79 31.45 7.46
N ASN A 399 3.01 32.31 6.47
CA ASN A 399 2.24 33.54 6.30
C ASN A 399 1.49 33.48 4.99
N HIS A 400 0.23 33.93 4.98
CA HIS A 400 -0.50 34.13 3.74
C HIS A 400 0.17 35.21 2.90
N PRO A 401 0.54 34.92 1.64
CA PRO A 401 0.98 35.98 0.75
C PRO A 401 -0.18 37.03 0.58
N LYS A 402 0.18 38.29 0.45
CA LYS A 402 -0.82 39.29 0.04
C LYS A 402 -1.34 38.85 -1.33
N ALA A 403 -2.66 38.70 -1.44
CA ALA A 403 -3.28 38.42 -2.72
C ALA A 403 -2.99 39.58 -3.67
N GLU A 404 -2.24 39.34 -4.72
CA GLU A 404 -2.21 40.22 -5.87
C GLU A 404 -3.60 40.11 -6.54
N GLN A 405 -4.24 41.24 -6.81
CA GLN A 405 -5.48 41.21 -7.59
C GLN A 405 -5.17 40.57 -8.93
N ALA A 406 -5.74 39.41 -9.17
CA ALA A 406 -5.72 38.82 -10.48
C ALA A 406 -6.47 39.76 -11.44
N ASN A 407 -5.79 40.22 -12.47
CA ASN A 407 -6.49 40.90 -13.56
C ASN A 407 -7.48 39.90 -14.17
N ASP A 408 -8.72 40.29 -14.32
CA ASP A 408 -9.70 39.50 -15.06
C ASP A 408 -9.19 39.33 -16.48
N TYR A 409 -8.88 38.08 -16.82
CA TYR A 409 -8.40 37.71 -18.13
C TYR A 409 -9.62 37.57 -19.05
N VAL A 410 -10.10 38.68 -19.59
CA VAL A 410 -11.11 38.67 -20.65
C VAL A 410 -10.34 38.74 -21.97
N ASN A 411 -10.36 37.63 -22.73
CA ASN A 411 -9.80 37.61 -24.06
C ASN A 411 -10.95 37.45 -25.06
N ASP A 412 -11.41 38.56 -25.63
CA ASP A 412 -12.53 38.59 -26.56
C ASP A 412 -12.24 37.99 -27.94
N ASP A 413 -10.95 37.65 -28.19
CA ASP A 413 -10.49 37.12 -29.49
C ASP A 413 -10.33 35.55 -29.52
N LEU A 414 -10.83 34.83 -28.51
CA LEU A 414 -10.71 33.39 -28.47
C LEU A 414 -11.77 32.70 -29.35
N ASP A 415 -11.31 31.92 -30.32
CA ASP A 415 -12.17 31.02 -31.06
C ASP A 415 -12.68 29.87 -30.17
N LEU A 416 -13.97 29.81 -29.96
CA LEU A 416 -14.62 28.77 -29.15
C LEU A 416 -14.30 27.35 -29.63
N PHE A 417 -14.22 27.15 -30.95
CA PHE A 417 -13.89 25.82 -31.50
C PHE A 417 -12.45 25.40 -31.16
N GLU A 418 -11.52 26.35 -31.26
CA GLU A 418 -10.13 26.08 -30.85
C GLU A 418 -10.01 25.79 -29.37
N ILE A 419 -10.73 26.51 -28.52
CA ILE A 419 -10.76 26.23 -27.07
C ILE A 419 -11.29 24.83 -26.80
N ILE A 420 -12.40 24.45 -27.40
CA ILE A 420 -13.00 23.11 -27.25
C ILE A 420 -12.00 22.03 -27.69
N GLN A 421 -11.36 22.19 -28.84
CA GLN A 421 -10.34 21.22 -29.30
C GLN A 421 -9.17 21.12 -28.31
N ARG A 422 -8.65 22.24 -27.83
CA ARG A 422 -7.54 22.25 -26.84
C ARG A 422 -7.92 21.54 -25.56
N VAL A 423 -9.12 21.81 -25.02
CA VAL A 423 -9.60 21.17 -23.79
C VAL A 423 -9.83 19.67 -23.98
N LEU A 424 -10.54 19.27 -25.04
CA LEU A 424 -10.85 17.87 -25.31
C LEU A 424 -9.60 17.03 -25.64
N SER A 425 -8.58 17.64 -26.22
CA SER A 425 -7.31 16.97 -26.54
C SER A 425 -6.28 17.05 -25.39
N HIS A 426 -6.57 17.78 -24.32
CA HIS A 426 -5.66 17.85 -23.17
C HIS A 426 -5.54 16.46 -22.48
N PRO A 427 -4.33 15.96 -22.16
CA PRO A 427 -4.16 14.61 -21.60
C PRO A 427 -4.98 14.31 -20.35
N SER A 428 -5.27 15.32 -19.50
CA SER A 428 -6.15 15.14 -18.34
C SER A 428 -7.63 15.01 -18.67
N VAL A 429 -8.06 15.42 -19.87
CA VAL A 429 -9.47 15.43 -20.31
C VAL A 429 -9.75 14.38 -21.38
N ALA A 430 -8.81 14.17 -22.30
CA ALA A 430 -8.93 13.22 -23.42
C ALA A 430 -9.33 11.81 -22.94
N SER A 431 -9.85 10.99 -23.84
CA SER A 431 -10.32 9.63 -23.54
C SER A 431 -9.28 8.80 -22.80
N LYS A 432 -9.72 8.13 -21.76
CA LYS A 432 -8.93 7.19 -20.94
C LYS A 432 -9.36 5.74 -21.14
N SER A 433 -10.01 5.44 -22.26
CA SER A 433 -10.53 4.10 -22.54
C SER A 433 -9.45 3.02 -22.40
N PHE A 434 -8.19 3.32 -22.77
CA PHE A 434 -7.08 2.39 -22.61
C PHE A 434 -6.84 1.96 -21.16
N LEU A 435 -7.04 2.85 -20.18
CA LEU A 435 -6.87 2.53 -18.75
C LEU A 435 -7.88 1.49 -18.24
N ILE A 436 -9.07 1.47 -18.82
CA ILE A 436 -10.14 0.56 -18.41
C ILE A 436 -10.27 -0.67 -19.31
N THR A 437 -9.61 -0.69 -20.46
CA THR A 437 -9.64 -1.82 -21.40
C THR A 437 -8.36 -2.64 -21.40
N ILE A 438 -7.27 -2.10 -20.86
CA ILE A 438 -5.97 -2.76 -20.81
C ILE A 438 -5.97 -3.93 -19.82
N GLY A 439 -6.66 -3.77 -18.68
CA GLY A 439 -6.94 -4.85 -17.75
C GLY A 439 -8.23 -5.57 -18.13
N ASP A 440 -8.29 -6.86 -17.88
CA ASP A 440 -9.54 -7.60 -18.05
C ASP A 440 -10.53 -7.20 -16.96
N ARG A 441 -11.58 -6.50 -17.33
CA ARG A 441 -12.65 -6.06 -16.43
C ARG A 441 -13.56 -7.19 -15.97
N THR A 442 -13.47 -8.34 -16.61
CA THR A 442 -14.31 -9.50 -16.30
C THR A 442 -13.59 -10.58 -15.51
N VAL A 443 -12.38 -10.30 -15.02
CA VAL A 443 -11.57 -11.23 -14.22
C VAL A 443 -12.38 -11.82 -13.07
N GLY A 444 -12.39 -13.14 -12.99
CA GLY A 444 -13.13 -13.87 -11.97
C GLY A 444 -14.65 -13.76 -12.07
N GLY A 445 -15.20 -13.19 -13.13
CA GLY A 445 -16.65 -12.99 -13.29
C GLY A 445 -17.26 -12.04 -12.25
N LEU A 446 -16.45 -11.17 -11.66
CA LEU A 446 -16.88 -10.25 -10.58
C LEU A 446 -17.55 -8.99 -11.11
N VAL A 447 -17.44 -8.72 -12.39
CA VAL A 447 -18.05 -7.57 -13.08
C VAL A 447 -18.93 -8.08 -14.21
N ALA A 448 -20.18 -7.70 -14.18
CA ALA A 448 -21.16 -8.05 -15.22
C ALA A 448 -21.10 -7.07 -16.41
#